data_53b310f020ee734a3c529ce86b4ffc75
#
_entry.id   53b310f020ee734a3c529ce86b4ffc75
#
_cell.length_a   1.000
_cell.length_b   1.000
_cell.length_c   1.000
_cell.angle_alpha   90.00
_cell.angle_beta   90.00
_cell.angle_gamma   90.00
#
_symmetry.space_group_name_H-M   'P 1'
#
loop_
_entity.id
_entity.type
_entity.pdbx_description
1 polymer ?
#
loop_
_entity_poly.entity_id
_entity_poly.type
_entity_poly.pdbx_seq_one_letter_code
_entity_poly.pdbx_strand_id
1 'polypeptide(L)'
;MSQDQHYQTHVFVCVNERAPDHPRSCCSARGSVELRAYMKDRAKELNIPDIRVNNAGCLERCELGPNLVIYPEGIWYQFQTRDDVDEILERHIIGGERVERLMLEPGQVFPKPIVRDVQTLTVDSITRQTETISRIELVDPQGGELAAFSAGAHIDVFTKTGLRRSYSLANDPAERHRYVLGVLREDGGGAGGSQWMHAAVSEGMEITVSLPVNNFPLAETAARHTLIAGGIGITPLLAMGHALGAGDVDYTLHYCAKSADDAAFRDDVTDVFGDRVVWHFDGGNPAEGIDLKSVLENPVEDEHLYICGPSGLLKAARDHARHWPQGSVHFELFAPTARAQEWQNEAFDISLSRHKKILTVPADKTILQVVRDAGIDVESSCEQGICNTCRTCLLGGKAEHRDEVLTDAEKAGQSVIMICTSRAQKGETLILDL
;
A
#
# COMPACT_ATOMS: atom_id res chain seq x y z
N MET A 1 -13.81 -3.75 52.28
CA MET A 1 -14.45 -3.96 50.96
C MET A 1 -15.85 -3.38 51.10
N SER A 2 -16.22 -2.34 50.40
CA SER A 2 -17.49 -1.62 50.58
C SER A 2 -18.66 -2.48 50.10
N GLN A 3 -19.65 -2.71 50.96
CA GLN A 3 -20.85 -3.49 50.70
C GLN A 3 -21.89 -2.83 49.79
N ASP A 4 -21.53 -1.74 49.09
CA ASP A 4 -22.48 -0.88 48.37
C ASP A 4 -22.42 -1.00 46.85
N GLN A 5 -21.69 -1.97 46.27
CA GLN A 5 -21.63 -2.17 44.80
C GLN A 5 -22.59 -3.25 44.34
N HIS A 6 -23.47 -2.92 43.38
CA HIS A 6 -24.40 -3.91 42.77
C HIS A 6 -23.69 -4.99 41.94
N TYR A 7 -22.51 -4.70 41.40
CA TYR A 7 -21.65 -5.62 40.64
C TYR A 7 -20.19 -5.35 40.99
N GLN A 8 -19.39 -6.41 41.16
CA GLN A 8 -17.95 -6.30 41.40
C GLN A 8 -17.17 -6.04 40.13
N THR A 9 -17.64 -6.60 39.01
CA THR A 9 -16.96 -6.47 37.71
C THR A 9 -17.90 -5.90 36.66
N HIS A 10 -17.47 -4.82 36.02
CA HIS A 10 -18.13 -4.24 34.87
C HIS A 10 -17.27 -4.40 33.62
N VAL A 11 -17.80 -5.03 32.60
CA VAL A 11 -17.18 -5.12 31.27
C VAL A 11 -17.95 -4.20 30.34
N PHE A 12 -17.26 -3.22 29.78
CA PHE A 12 -17.82 -2.30 28.76
C PHE A 12 -17.24 -2.67 27.40
N VAL A 13 -18.09 -3.19 26.54
CA VAL A 13 -17.72 -3.58 25.17
C VAL A 13 -18.15 -2.49 24.20
N CYS A 14 -17.22 -1.99 23.41
CA CYS A 14 -17.53 -1.01 22.36
C CYS A 14 -18.38 -1.67 21.27
N VAL A 15 -19.61 -1.20 21.12
CA VAL A 15 -20.53 -1.62 20.06
C VAL A 15 -20.90 -0.45 19.13
N ASN A 16 -20.02 0.55 19.08
CA ASN A 16 -20.24 1.72 18.25
C ASN A 16 -20.29 1.34 16.78
N GLU A 17 -21.28 1.86 16.09
CA GLU A 17 -21.49 1.73 14.66
C GLU A 17 -21.18 3.06 13.97
N ARG A 18 -20.59 2.99 12.79
CA ARG A 18 -20.27 4.13 11.94
C ARG A 18 -20.70 3.81 10.52
N ALA A 19 -20.80 4.83 9.69
CA ALA A 19 -21.04 4.66 8.26
C ALA A 19 -19.97 3.71 7.67
N PRO A 20 -20.35 2.85 6.70
CA PRO A 20 -19.44 1.83 6.14
C PRO A 20 -18.14 2.40 5.56
N ASP A 21 -18.16 3.64 5.13
CA ASP A 21 -17.08 4.41 4.52
C ASP A 21 -16.23 5.20 5.54
N HIS A 22 -16.58 5.13 6.82
CA HIS A 22 -15.86 5.90 7.84
C HIS A 22 -14.39 5.45 7.94
N PRO A 23 -13.37 6.35 7.80
CA PRO A 23 -11.96 6.00 7.66
C PRO A 23 -11.38 5.21 8.86
N ARG A 24 -11.96 5.36 10.05
CA ARG A 24 -11.52 4.63 11.25
C ARG A 24 -12.23 3.29 11.44
N SER A 25 -13.16 2.90 10.54
CA SER A 25 -14.03 1.75 10.77
C SER A 25 -14.73 1.82 12.15
N CYS A 26 -15.32 0.74 12.62
CA CYS A 26 -15.93 0.69 13.96
C CYS A 26 -15.89 -0.72 14.55
N CYS A 27 -16.08 -0.83 15.85
CA CYS A 27 -16.09 -2.12 16.54
C CYS A 27 -17.26 -2.99 16.09
N SER A 28 -18.42 -2.40 15.81
CA SER A 28 -19.62 -3.12 15.31
C SER A 28 -19.32 -3.83 13.99
N ALA A 29 -18.73 -3.13 13.00
CA ALA A 29 -18.35 -3.71 11.70
C ALA A 29 -17.32 -4.85 11.81
N ARG A 30 -16.64 -4.97 12.95
CA ARG A 30 -15.67 -6.02 13.27
C ARG A 30 -16.23 -7.12 14.16
N GLY A 31 -17.55 -7.24 14.27
CA GLY A 31 -18.21 -8.33 15.00
C GLY A 31 -18.34 -8.13 16.52
N SER A 32 -18.11 -6.90 17.03
CA SER A 32 -18.18 -6.69 18.50
C SER A 32 -19.55 -6.92 19.10
N VAL A 33 -20.61 -6.72 18.34
CA VAL A 33 -22.01 -6.90 18.80
C VAL A 33 -22.27 -8.36 19.13
N GLU A 34 -21.90 -9.25 18.22
CA GLU A 34 -22.04 -10.71 18.35
C GLU A 34 -21.12 -11.25 19.46
N LEU A 35 -19.87 -10.79 19.50
CA LEU A 35 -18.91 -11.21 20.53
C LEU A 35 -19.33 -10.73 21.92
N ARG A 36 -19.89 -9.54 22.05
CA ARG A 36 -20.44 -9.05 23.31
C ARG A 36 -21.67 -9.85 23.75
N ALA A 37 -22.57 -10.22 22.80
CA ALA A 37 -23.69 -11.07 23.12
C ALA A 37 -23.21 -12.46 23.62
N TYR A 38 -22.25 -13.05 22.92
CA TYR A 38 -21.61 -14.29 23.32
C TYR A 38 -20.97 -14.19 24.72
N MET A 39 -20.18 -13.15 24.98
CA MET A 39 -19.55 -12.91 26.29
C MET A 39 -20.57 -12.88 27.42
N LYS A 40 -21.71 -12.18 27.21
CA LYS A 40 -22.78 -12.08 28.21
C LYS A 40 -23.41 -13.45 28.52
N ASP A 41 -23.64 -14.25 27.49
CA ASP A 41 -24.28 -15.57 27.66
C ASP A 41 -23.27 -16.56 28.25
N ARG A 42 -22.03 -16.52 27.82
CA ARG A 42 -20.94 -17.34 28.37
C ARG A 42 -20.64 -17.06 29.82
N ALA A 43 -20.67 -15.79 30.24
CA ALA A 43 -20.53 -15.40 31.65
C ALA A 43 -21.63 -16.02 32.53
N LYS A 44 -22.87 -16.15 32.02
CA LYS A 44 -23.97 -16.83 32.71
C LYS A 44 -23.76 -18.36 32.78
N GLU A 45 -23.34 -18.97 31.67
CA GLU A 45 -23.01 -20.40 31.61
C GLU A 45 -21.93 -20.79 32.63
N LEU A 46 -20.90 -19.96 32.74
CA LEU A 46 -19.81 -20.12 33.71
C LEU A 46 -20.21 -19.77 35.15
N ASN A 47 -21.46 -19.31 35.38
CA ASN A 47 -21.98 -18.85 36.67
C ASN A 47 -21.07 -17.82 37.35
N ILE A 48 -20.52 -16.85 36.60
CA ILE A 48 -19.64 -15.83 37.18
C ILE A 48 -20.48 -14.89 38.02
N PRO A 49 -20.24 -14.74 39.33
CA PRO A 49 -21.03 -13.89 40.19
C PRO A 49 -20.67 -12.42 39.97
N ASP A 50 -21.62 -11.57 40.26
CA ASP A 50 -21.44 -10.09 40.32
C ASP A 50 -20.76 -9.44 39.10
N ILE A 51 -20.91 -10.02 37.91
CA ILE A 51 -20.44 -9.48 36.64
C ILE A 51 -21.55 -8.79 35.84
N ARG A 52 -21.24 -7.67 35.23
CA ARG A 52 -22.12 -6.97 34.29
C ARG A 52 -21.43 -6.70 32.98
N VAL A 53 -21.87 -7.35 31.89
CA VAL A 53 -21.42 -7.07 30.52
C VAL A 53 -22.33 -6.03 29.87
N ASN A 54 -21.78 -4.86 29.58
CA ASN A 54 -22.50 -3.68 29.12
C ASN A 54 -22.14 -3.35 27.65
N ASN A 55 -23.08 -2.69 26.98
CA ASN A 55 -22.76 -1.98 25.74
C ASN A 55 -22.08 -0.65 26.11
N ALA A 56 -21.04 -0.29 25.37
CA ALA A 56 -20.46 1.03 25.39
C ALA A 56 -20.58 1.69 24.02
N GLY A 57 -20.73 3.00 23.99
CA GLY A 57 -20.50 3.78 22.78
C GLY A 57 -19.03 3.71 22.34
N CYS A 58 -18.61 4.66 21.52
CA CYS A 58 -17.22 4.69 21.06
C CYS A 58 -16.23 4.90 22.23
N LEU A 59 -15.34 3.95 22.41
CA LEU A 59 -14.26 4.01 23.40
C LEU A 59 -12.98 4.66 22.84
N GLU A 60 -13.06 5.25 21.65
CA GLU A 60 -11.98 5.95 20.95
C GLU A 60 -10.70 5.14 20.68
N ARG A 61 -10.82 3.82 20.56
CA ARG A 61 -9.76 2.89 20.18
C ARG A 61 -10.16 2.07 18.97
N CYS A 62 -10.80 2.72 17.96
CA CYS A 62 -11.41 2.04 16.81
C CYS A 62 -10.41 1.24 16.00
N GLU A 63 -9.18 1.74 15.88
CA GLU A 63 -8.07 1.11 15.17
C GLU A 63 -7.69 -0.24 15.81
N LEU A 64 -7.90 -0.36 17.13
CA LEU A 64 -7.64 -1.54 17.95
C LEU A 64 -8.90 -2.37 18.22
N GLY A 65 -9.99 -2.06 17.54
CA GLY A 65 -11.26 -2.78 17.77
C GLY A 65 -11.30 -4.16 17.13
N PRO A 66 -12.20 -5.03 17.62
CA PRO A 66 -13.11 -4.82 18.76
C PRO A 66 -12.35 -4.67 20.06
N ASN A 67 -12.81 -3.74 20.92
CA ASN A 67 -12.19 -3.53 22.22
C ASN A 67 -13.21 -3.46 23.36
N LEU A 68 -12.73 -3.79 24.54
CA LEU A 68 -13.48 -3.69 25.78
C LEU A 68 -12.59 -3.16 26.91
N VAL A 69 -13.22 -2.68 27.97
CA VAL A 69 -12.55 -2.32 29.21
C VAL A 69 -13.24 -2.97 30.40
N ILE A 70 -12.46 -3.46 31.35
CA ILE A 70 -12.93 -4.13 32.58
C ILE A 70 -12.63 -3.23 33.78
N TYR A 71 -13.67 -2.90 34.55
CA TYR A 71 -13.56 -2.16 35.80
C TYR A 71 -13.88 -3.08 36.98
N PRO A 72 -13.28 -2.81 38.18
CA PRO A 72 -12.58 -1.58 38.58
C PRO A 72 -11.12 -1.45 38.16
N GLU A 73 -10.51 -2.47 37.60
CA GLU A 73 -9.07 -2.51 37.29
C GLU A 73 -8.64 -1.59 36.15
N GLY A 74 -9.59 -1.19 35.29
CA GLY A 74 -9.31 -0.35 34.13
C GLY A 74 -8.49 -1.06 33.03
N ILE A 75 -8.58 -2.39 32.94
CA ILE A 75 -7.84 -3.19 31.95
C ILE A 75 -8.56 -3.20 30.64
N TRP A 76 -7.82 -2.89 29.58
CA TRP A 76 -8.31 -2.85 28.22
C TRP A 76 -7.86 -4.06 27.43
N TYR A 77 -8.78 -4.64 26.63
CA TYR A 77 -8.49 -5.76 25.75
C TYR A 77 -8.96 -5.49 24.33
N GLN A 78 -8.16 -5.94 23.37
CA GLN A 78 -8.61 -6.22 22.01
C GLN A 78 -9.01 -7.70 21.94
N PHE A 79 -10.14 -8.03 21.32
CA PHE A 79 -10.61 -9.40 21.17
C PHE A 79 -11.31 -9.57 19.82
N GLN A 80 -11.09 -10.68 19.14
CA GLN A 80 -11.57 -10.89 17.77
C GLN A 80 -12.35 -12.20 17.60
N THR A 81 -12.20 -13.12 18.55
CA THR A 81 -12.78 -14.45 18.45
C THR A 81 -13.55 -14.81 19.73
N ARG A 82 -14.35 -15.87 19.67
CA ARG A 82 -14.99 -16.44 20.86
C ARG A 82 -13.98 -17.00 21.85
N ASP A 83 -12.89 -17.58 21.33
CA ASP A 83 -11.80 -18.09 22.16
C ASP A 83 -11.13 -16.98 22.98
N ASP A 84 -10.97 -15.77 22.39
CA ASP A 84 -10.48 -14.60 23.13
C ASP A 84 -11.44 -14.22 24.28
N VAL A 85 -12.74 -14.30 24.01
CA VAL A 85 -13.77 -14.03 25.02
C VAL A 85 -13.70 -15.06 26.15
N ASP A 86 -13.59 -16.34 25.82
CA ASP A 86 -13.49 -17.42 26.80
C ASP A 86 -12.22 -17.27 27.63
N GLU A 87 -11.09 -16.97 27.01
CA GLU A 87 -9.82 -16.76 27.74
C GLU A 87 -9.90 -15.57 28.70
N ILE A 88 -10.53 -14.44 28.29
CA ILE A 88 -10.74 -13.28 29.16
C ILE A 88 -11.62 -13.67 30.36
N LEU A 89 -12.72 -14.37 30.14
CA LEU A 89 -13.63 -14.78 31.21
C LEU A 89 -12.98 -15.75 32.16
N GLU A 90 -12.32 -16.79 31.67
CA GLU A 90 -11.76 -17.87 32.48
C GLU A 90 -10.47 -17.45 33.20
N ARG A 91 -9.51 -16.83 32.49
CA ARG A 91 -8.23 -16.47 33.10
C ARG A 91 -8.33 -15.16 33.89
N HIS A 92 -8.92 -14.08 33.31
CA HIS A 92 -8.92 -12.81 34.00
C HIS A 92 -10.07 -12.70 35.00
N ILE A 93 -11.33 -12.88 34.57
CA ILE A 93 -12.47 -12.65 35.44
C ILE A 93 -12.57 -13.69 36.54
N ILE A 94 -12.35 -14.97 36.22
CA ILE A 94 -12.42 -16.10 37.22
C ILE A 94 -11.08 -16.29 37.92
N GLY A 95 -10.00 -16.35 37.13
CA GLY A 95 -8.67 -16.70 37.63
C GLY A 95 -7.86 -15.53 38.20
N GLY A 96 -8.26 -14.29 37.94
CA GLY A 96 -7.53 -13.08 38.36
C GLY A 96 -6.22 -12.84 37.60
N GLU A 97 -5.95 -13.61 36.54
CA GLU A 97 -4.73 -13.53 35.74
C GLU A 97 -5.00 -12.78 34.42
N ARG A 98 -4.30 -11.70 34.18
CA ARG A 98 -4.48 -10.89 32.96
C ARG A 98 -4.06 -11.65 31.70
N VAL A 99 -4.80 -11.46 30.60
CA VAL A 99 -4.48 -12.04 29.29
C VAL A 99 -3.57 -11.11 28.51
N GLU A 100 -2.28 -11.11 28.81
CA GLU A 100 -1.29 -10.14 28.28
C GLU A 100 -1.33 -10.01 26.75
N ARG A 101 -1.49 -11.11 26.02
CA ARG A 101 -1.56 -11.09 24.53
C ARG A 101 -2.69 -10.25 23.97
N LEU A 102 -3.76 -10.03 24.73
CA LEU A 102 -4.93 -9.26 24.32
C LEU A 102 -4.96 -7.85 24.92
N MET A 103 -4.07 -7.55 25.86
CA MET A 103 -4.06 -6.25 26.56
C MET A 103 -3.69 -5.13 25.59
N LEU A 104 -4.38 -4.00 25.78
CA LEU A 104 -4.01 -2.72 25.19
C LEU A 104 -3.18 -1.94 26.18
N GLU A 105 -1.99 -1.50 25.77
CA GLU A 105 -1.10 -0.72 26.63
C GLU A 105 -1.64 0.69 26.86
N PRO A 106 -1.49 1.24 28.09
CA PRO A 106 -1.77 2.64 28.35
C PRO A 106 -0.91 3.54 27.47
N GLY A 107 -1.54 4.41 26.70
CA GLY A 107 -0.82 5.29 25.76
C GLY A 107 -0.47 4.64 24.43
N GLN A 108 -0.84 3.39 24.18
CA GLN A 108 -0.76 2.79 22.86
C GLN A 108 -1.61 3.63 21.90
N VAL A 109 -0.93 4.42 21.08
CA VAL A 109 -1.54 5.23 20.04
C VAL A 109 -1.30 4.47 18.74
N PHE A 110 -2.38 4.05 18.08
CA PHE A 110 -2.25 3.74 16.67
C PHE A 110 -2.12 5.06 15.92
N PRO A 111 -1.19 5.17 15.00
CA PRO A 111 -1.21 6.31 14.12
C PRO A 111 -2.62 6.39 13.53
N LYS A 112 -3.24 7.58 13.65
CA LYS A 112 -4.38 7.86 12.77
C LYS A 112 -3.91 7.45 11.39
N PRO A 113 -4.68 6.64 10.64
CA PRO A 113 -4.33 6.43 9.24
C PRO A 113 -4.04 7.82 8.70
N ILE A 114 -2.92 7.98 8.00
CA ILE A 114 -2.65 9.23 7.30
C ILE A 114 -3.88 9.40 6.45
N VAL A 115 -4.76 10.31 6.84
CA VAL A 115 -5.87 10.74 6.02
C VAL A 115 -5.18 11.59 4.97
N ARG A 116 -4.58 10.92 3.97
CA ARG A 116 -4.40 11.58 2.70
C ARG A 116 -5.78 12.03 2.32
N ASP A 117 -5.90 13.25 1.85
CA ASP A 117 -7.17 13.72 1.36
C ASP A 117 -7.73 12.64 0.44
N VAL A 118 -8.78 11.98 0.91
CA VAL A 118 -9.45 10.93 0.16
C VAL A 118 -10.70 11.51 -0.47
N GLN A 119 -11.07 10.97 -1.61
CA GLN A 119 -12.28 11.32 -2.32
C GLN A 119 -13.07 10.05 -2.60
N THR A 120 -14.38 10.18 -2.68
CA THR A 120 -15.26 9.09 -3.10
C THR A 120 -15.61 9.31 -4.56
N LEU A 121 -15.32 8.34 -5.40
CA LEU A 121 -15.60 8.38 -6.83
C LEU A 121 -16.54 7.25 -7.22
N THR A 122 -17.33 7.47 -8.27
CA THR A 122 -18.21 6.46 -8.85
C THR A 122 -17.48 5.72 -9.97
N VAL A 123 -17.60 4.41 -10.00
CA VAL A 123 -17.20 3.58 -11.13
C VAL A 123 -18.15 3.82 -12.27
N ASP A 124 -17.72 4.53 -13.30
CA ASP A 124 -18.55 4.86 -14.46
C ASP A 124 -18.64 3.70 -15.43
N SER A 125 -17.49 3.07 -15.75
CA SER A 125 -17.45 1.95 -16.67
C SER A 125 -16.35 0.96 -16.32
N ILE A 126 -16.57 -0.31 -16.70
CA ILE A 126 -15.58 -1.39 -16.62
C ILE A 126 -15.49 -2.09 -17.97
N THR A 127 -14.34 -1.97 -18.64
CA THR A 127 -14.12 -2.58 -19.95
C THR A 127 -12.98 -3.60 -19.86
N ARG A 128 -13.22 -4.82 -20.33
CA ARG A 128 -12.18 -5.84 -20.41
C ARG A 128 -11.21 -5.50 -21.54
N GLN A 129 -9.93 -5.39 -21.21
CA GLN A 129 -8.85 -5.10 -22.14
C GLN A 129 -8.17 -6.38 -22.66
N THR A 130 -7.90 -7.31 -21.73
CA THR A 130 -7.30 -8.63 -22.04
C THR A 130 -8.01 -9.70 -21.19
N GLU A 131 -7.55 -10.93 -21.21
CA GLU A 131 -8.09 -11.98 -20.33
C GLU A 131 -7.95 -11.63 -18.84
N THR A 132 -6.88 -10.92 -18.48
CA THR A 132 -6.51 -10.63 -17.09
C THR A 132 -6.53 -9.15 -16.72
N ILE A 133 -6.69 -8.24 -17.68
CA ILE A 133 -6.65 -6.80 -17.44
C ILE A 133 -8.01 -6.17 -17.74
N SER A 134 -8.51 -5.39 -16.80
CA SER A 134 -9.69 -4.54 -16.96
C SER A 134 -9.30 -3.06 -16.91
N ARG A 135 -9.94 -2.25 -17.75
CA ARG A 135 -9.97 -0.79 -17.67
C ARG A 135 -11.15 -0.39 -16.79
N ILE A 136 -10.92 0.48 -15.82
CA ILE A 136 -11.94 1.01 -14.92
C ILE A 136 -11.91 2.53 -15.01
N GLU A 137 -13.05 3.15 -15.29
CA GLU A 137 -13.18 4.60 -15.30
C GLU A 137 -13.88 5.08 -14.03
N LEU A 138 -13.34 6.12 -13.43
CA LEU A 138 -13.84 6.72 -12.20
C LEU A 138 -14.18 8.17 -12.44
N VAL A 139 -15.36 8.58 -11.97
CA VAL A 139 -15.89 9.94 -12.12
C VAL A 139 -16.35 10.50 -10.78
N ASP A 140 -16.44 11.81 -10.69
CA ASP A 140 -17.08 12.46 -9.54
C ASP A 140 -18.58 12.12 -9.49
N PRO A 141 -19.14 11.66 -8.35
CA PRO A 141 -20.54 11.27 -8.24
C PRO A 141 -21.52 12.44 -8.47
N GLN A 142 -21.05 13.68 -8.42
CA GLN A 142 -21.84 14.88 -8.66
C GLN A 142 -21.54 15.51 -10.03
N GLY A 143 -20.68 14.87 -10.85
CA GLY A 143 -20.29 15.36 -12.17
C GLY A 143 -19.32 16.55 -12.13
N GLY A 144 -18.62 16.74 -11.03
CA GLY A 144 -17.61 17.76 -10.85
C GLY A 144 -16.27 17.41 -11.51
N GLU A 145 -15.33 18.36 -11.44
CA GLU A 145 -13.95 18.10 -11.85
C GLU A 145 -13.20 17.34 -10.76
N LEU A 146 -12.41 16.35 -11.18
CA LEU A 146 -11.50 15.62 -10.32
C LEU A 146 -10.23 16.45 -10.02
N ALA A 147 -9.47 16.04 -8.99
CA ALA A 147 -8.18 16.65 -8.71
C ALA A 147 -7.22 16.49 -9.91
N ALA A 148 -6.47 17.54 -10.21
CA ALA A 148 -5.47 17.50 -11.28
C ALA A 148 -4.36 16.51 -10.97
N PHE A 149 -3.78 15.90 -12.00
CA PHE A 149 -2.62 15.05 -11.87
C PHE A 149 -1.60 15.32 -12.96
N SER A 150 -0.38 14.85 -12.79
CA SER A 150 0.67 14.90 -13.82
C SER A 150 0.98 13.49 -14.30
N ALA A 151 1.49 13.36 -15.52
CA ALA A 151 1.85 12.07 -16.12
C ALA A 151 2.78 11.25 -15.20
N GLY A 152 2.48 9.97 -15.02
CA GLY A 152 3.14 9.08 -14.07
C GLY A 152 2.53 9.05 -12.66
N ALA A 153 1.47 9.83 -12.40
CA ALA A 153 0.76 9.81 -11.13
C ALA A 153 -0.08 8.53 -10.96
N HIS A 154 -0.30 8.17 -9.71
CA HIS A 154 -1.18 7.09 -9.29
C HIS A 154 -2.16 7.55 -8.22
N ILE A 155 -3.21 6.78 -8.01
CA ILE A 155 -4.11 6.88 -6.86
C ILE A 155 -4.07 5.57 -6.07
N ASP A 156 -4.34 5.68 -4.77
CA ASP A 156 -4.57 4.52 -3.92
C ASP A 156 -6.07 4.23 -3.86
N VAL A 157 -6.46 3.00 -4.12
CA VAL A 157 -7.82 2.51 -3.92
C VAL A 157 -7.90 1.80 -2.58
N PHE A 158 -8.89 2.16 -1.78
CA PHE A 158 -9.16 1.55 -0.47
C PHE A 158 -10.30 0.54 -0.59
N THR A 159 -9.98 -0.72 -0.36
CA THR A 159 -10.99 -1.78 -0.41
C THR A 159 -11.84 -1.78 0.85
N LYS A 160 -13.05 -2.33 0.79
CA LYS A 160 -13.92 -2.52 1.98
C LYS A 160 -13.29 -3.41 3.05
N THR A 161 -12.30 -4.22 2.69
CA THR A 161 -11.56 -5.08 3.61
C THR A 161 -10.37 -4.37 4.30
N GLY A 162 -10.18 -3.08 4.02
CA GLY A 162 -9.08 -2.28 4.57
C GLY A 162 -7.76 -2.41 3.81
N LEU A 163 -7.74 -3.13 2.69
CA LEU A 163 -6.56 -3.20 1.83
C LEU A 163 -6.44 -1.90 1.01
N ARG A 164 -5.22 -1.47 0.80
CA ARG A 164 -4.84 -0.35 -0.05
C ARG A 164 -4.06 -0.85 -1.25
N ARG A 165 -4.38 -0.37 -2.45
CA ARG A 165 -3.67 -0.71 -3.69
C ARG A 165 -3.52 0.53 -4.55
N SER A 166 -2.30 0.74 -5.03
CA SER A 166 -1.95 1.86 -5.92
C SER A 166 -2.17 1.46 -7.36
N TYR A 167 -2.79 2.33 -8.14
CA TYR A 167 -3.01 2.17 -9.58
C TYR A 167 -2.61 3.45 -10.30
N SER A 168 -1.75 3.32 -11.29
CA SER A 168 -1.32 4.46 -12.13
C SER A 168 -2.49 4.95 -12.97
N LEU A 169 -2.57 6.27 -13.14
CA LEU A 169 -3.55 6.94 -13.99
C LEU A 169 -3.09 6.84 -15.44
N ALA A 170 -3.97 6.34 -16.31
CA ALA A 170 -3.66 6.03 -17.70
C ALA A 170 -4.20 7.04 -18.70
N ASN A 171 -5.15 7.90 -18.29
CA ASN A 171 -5.74 8.91 -19.18
C ASN A 171 -4.86 10.17 -19.34
N ASP A 172 -5.26 11.05 -20.25
CA ASP A 172 -4.63 12.35 -20.43
C ASP A 172 -4.69 13.18 -19.13
N PRO A 173 -3.55 13.68 -18.62
CA PRO A 173 -3.55 14.58 -17.46
C PRO A 173 -4.36 15.87 -17.64
N ALA A 174 -4.64 16.28 -18.86
CA ALA A 174 -5.52 17.41 -19.17
C ALA A 174 -7.00 17.11 -18.92
N GLU A 175 -7.40 15.84 -18.92
CA GLU A 175 -8.77 15.43 -18.59
C GLU A 175 -9.03 15.58 -17.10
N ARG A 176 -10.08 16.33 -16.76
CA ARG A 176 -10.47 16.59 -15.37
C ARG A 176 -11.78 15.93 -14.97
N HIS A 177 -12.44 15.25 -15.91
CA HIS A 177 -13.76 14.66 -15.69
C HIS A 177 -13.70 13.19 -15.28
N ARG A 178 -12.57 12.50 -15.45
CA ARG A 178 -12.40 11.09 -15.12
C ARG A 178 -10.97 10.74 -14.76
N TYR A 179 -10.80 9.62 -14.05
CA TYR A 179 -9.57 8.85 -13.94
C TYR A 179 -9.74 7.50 -14.62
N VAL A 180 -8.71 7.04 -15.31
CA VAL A 180 -8.68 5.73 -15.97
C VAL A 180 -7.62 4.86 -15.33
N LEU A 181 -8.02 3.69 -14.85
CA LEU A 181 -7.15 2.70 -14.22
C LEU A 181 -7.03 1.46 -15.10
N GLY A 182 -5.85 0.88 -15.17
CA GLY A 182 -5.64 -0.49 -15.63
C GLY A 182 -5.43 -1.40 -14.43
N VAL A 183 -6.25 -2.46 -14.33
CA VAL A 183 -6.21 -3.40 -13.21
C VAL A 183 -5.88 -4.80 -13.72
N LEU A 184 -4.69 -5.28 -13.40
CA LEU A 184 -4.27 -6.67 -13.67
C LEU A 184 -4.80 -7.58 -12.58
N ARG A 185 -5.52 -8.66 -12.96
CA ARG A 185 -5.92 -9.74 -12.06
C ARG A 185 -4.73 -10.65 -11.77
N GLU A 186 -4.28 -10.69 -10.53
CA GLU A 186 -3.25 -11.63 -10.08
C GLU A 186 -3.91 -12.95 -9.63
N ASP A 187 -3.62 -14.03 -10.33
CA ASP A 187 -4.06 -15.38 -9.99
C ASP A 187 -2.97 -16.04 -9.11
N GLY A 188 -3.18 -16.05 -7.79
CA GLY A 188 -2.37 -16.81 -6.84
C GLY A 188 -1.44 -16.01 -5.94
N GLY A 189 -1.80 -15.86 -4.67
CA GLY A 189 -0.91 -15.48 -3.57
C GLY A 189 -0.77 -14.00 -3.24
N GLY A 190 -1.40 -13.10 -3.97
CA GLY A 190 -1.49 -11.69 -3.60
C GLY A 190 -2.47 -11.47 -2.44
N ALA A 191 -2.32 -10.37 -1.68
CA ALA A 191 -3.21 -10.03 -0.55
C ALA A 191 -4.66 -9.65 -0.99
N GLY A 192 -5.15 -10.14 -2.13
CA GLY A 192 -6.55 -10.08 -2.56
C GLY A 192 -7.06 -8.75 -3.13
N GLY A 193 -6.21 -7.71 -3.24
CA GLY A 193 -6.67 -6.38 -3.70
C GLY A 193 -7.10 -6.36 -5.18
N SER A 194 -6.31 -6.90 -6.09
CA SER A 194 -6.66 -6.98 -7.52
C SER A 194 -7.84 -7.94 -7.76
N GLN A 195 -7.92 -9.03 -7.00
CA GLN A 195 -9.07 -9.93 -7.03
C GLN A 195 -10.36 -9.23 -6.60
N TRP A 196 -10.29 -8.39 -5.54
CA TRP A 196 -11.44 -7.58 -5.11
C TRP A 196 -11.87 -6.60 -6.22
N MET A 197 -10.93 -5.93 -6.89
CA MET A 197 -11.24 -5.03 -8.00
C MET A 197 -11.97 -5.73 -9.15
N HIS A 198 -11.61 -6.98 -9.45
CA HIS A 198 -12.25 -7.76 -10.51
C HIS A 198 -13.56 -8.46 -10.09
N ALA A 199 -13.71 -8.83 -8.81
CA ALA A 199 -14.84 -9.64 -8.35
C ALA A 199 -15.94 -8.84 -7.66
N ALA A 200 -15.61 -7.73 -7.00
CA ALA A 200 -16.52 -6.99 -6.14
C ALA A 200 -16.85 -5.57 -6.65
N VAL A 201 -16.03 -5.02 -7.54
CA VAL A 201 -16.29 -3.68 -8.11
C VAL A 201 -17.23 -3.82 -9.30
N SER A 202 -18.23 -2.94 -9.37
CA SER A 202 -19.23 -2.90 -10.46
C SER A 202 -19.52 -1.45 -10.84
N GLU A 203 -20.01 -1.25 -12.04
CA GLU A 203 -20.49 0.05 -12.52
C GLU A 203 -21.57 0.63 -11.59
N GLY A 204 -21.50 1.92 -11.33
CA GLY A 204 -22.33 2.65 -10.38
C GLY A 204 -21.90 2.52 -8.92
N MET A 205 -20.89 1.70 -8.59
CA MET A 205 -20.39 1.56 -7.23
C MET A 205 -19.52 2.76 -6.86
N GLU A 206 -19.67 3.25 -5.64
CA GLU A 206 -18.77 4.24 -5.06
C GLU A 206 -17.57 3.55 -4.41
N ILE A 207 -16.36 4.06 -4.71
CA ILE A 207 -15.11 3.62 -4.12
C ILE A 207 -14.34 4.80 -3.55
N THR A 208 -13.65 4.56 -2.45
CA THR A 208 -12.77 5.56 -1.82
C THR A 208 -11.38 5.46 -2.41
N VAL A 209 -10.85 6.60 -2.84
CA VAL A 209 -9.50 6.70 -3.40
C VAL A 209 -8.73 7.88 -2.81
N SER A 210 -7.41 7.86 -2.86
CA SER A 210 -6.58 9.01 -2.50
C SER A 210 -6.65 10.12 -3.57
N LEU A 211 -6.21 11.32 -3.24
CA LEU A 211 -5.78 12.26 -4.27
C LEU A 211 -4.59 11.68 -5.04
N PRO A 212 -4.37 12.13 -6.32
CA PRO A 212 -3.24 11.69 -7.11
C PRO A 212 -1.89 12.04 -6.45
N VAL A 213 -0.96 11.09 -6.50
CA VAL A 213 0.43 11.26 -6.06
C VAL A 213 1.34 10.84 -7.20
N ASN A 214 2.39 11.62 -7.47
CA ASN A 214 3.33 11.29 -8.54
C ASN A 214 4.71 10.94 -7.98
N ASN A 215 5.08 9.65 -8.06
CA ASN A 215 6.40 9.12 -7.72
C ASN A 215 7.21 8.73 -8.96
N PHE A 216 6.64 8.93 -10.16
CA PHE A 216 7.24 8.59 -11.45
C PHE A 216 7.09 9.77 -12.43
N PRO A 217 7.54 10.97 -12.07
CA PRO A 217 7.32 12.18 -12.87
C PRO A 217 8.10 12.15 -14.17
N LEU A 218 7.48 12.69 -15.22
CA LEU A 218 8.14 12.96 -16.48
C LEU A 218 9.15 14.11 -16.31
N ALA A 219 10.35 13.98 -16.87
CA ALA A 219 11.36 15.05 -16.86
C ALA A 219 10.88 16.22 -17.74
N GLU A 220 10.92 17.41 -17.17
CA GLU A 220 10.42 18.63 -17.84
C GLU A 220 11.33 19.09 -18.99
N THR A 221 12.63 18.77 -18.90
CA THR A 221 13.65 19.24 -19.85
C THR A 221 14.43 18.04 -20.39
N ALA A 222 13.89 17.32 -21.34
CA ALA A 222 14.58 16.23 -22.02
C ALA A 222 14.56 16.49 -23.53
N ALA A 223 15.64 16.15 -24.21
CA ALA A 223 15.67 16.20 -25.67
C ALA A 223 14.89 15.03 -26.30
N ARG A 224 14.86 13.89 -25.59
CA ARG A 224 14.18 12.68 -26.05
C ARG A 224 13.70 11.83 -24.86
N HIS A 225 12.59 11.12 -25.08
CA HIS A 225 12.09 10.11 -24.14
C HIS A 225 11.99 8.74 -24.80
N THR A 226 12.66 7.75 -24.23
CA THR A 226 12.46 6.35 -24.58
C THR A 226 11.63 5.67 -23.49
N LEU A 227 10.44 5.19 -23.86
CA LEU A 227 9.48 4.56 -22.96
C LEU A 227 9.46 3.04 -23.22
N ILE A 228 9.57 2.21 -22.19
CA ILE A 228 9.50 0.75 -22.31
C ILE A 228 8.40 0.23 -21.39
N ALA A 229 7.31 -0.24 -21.96
CA ALA A 229 6.18 -0.82 -21.27
C ALA A 229 6.25 -2.36 -21.32
N GLY A 230 5.94 -3.02 -20.22
CA GLY A 230 5.68 -4.47 -20.17
C GLY A 230 4.27 -4.76 -19.63
N GLY A 231 3.37 -5.28 -20.47
CA GLY A 231 2.00 -5.62 -20.08
C GLY A 231 1.27 -4.43 -19.43
N ILE A 232 0.80 -4.60 -18.18
CA ILE A 232 0.06 -3.55 -17.44
C ILE A 232 0.93 -2.32 -17.13
N GLY A 233 2.25 -2.39 -17.24
CA GLY A 233 3.14 -1.24 -17.10
C GLY A 233 2.95 -0.16 -18.16
N ILE A 234 2.06 -0.37 -19.11
CA ILE A 234 1.64 0.65 -20.08
C ILE A 234 0.90 1.82 -19.40
N THR A 235 0.22 1.62 -18.27
CA THR A 235 -0.68 2.63 -17.69
C THR A 235 -0.01 3.97 -17.40
N PRO A 236 1.12 4.09 -16.65
CA PRO A 236 1.77 5.37 -16.45
C PRO A 236 2.37 5.94 -17.73
N LEU A 237 2.86 5.06 -18.62
CA LEU A 237 3.51 5.48 -19.87
C LEU A 237 2.50 5.98 -20.90
N LEU A 238 1.25 5.53 -20.85
CA LEU A 238 0.16 6.06 -21.67
C LEU A 238 -0.14 7.51 -21.28
N ALA A 239 -0.25 7.82 -19.99
CA ALA A 239 -0.39 9.19 -19.52
C ALA A 239 0.82 10.07 -19.90
N MET A 240 2.05 9.50 -19.88
CA MET A 240 3.24 10.21 -20.40
C MET A 240 3.15 10.48 -21.90
N GLY A 241 2.65 9.51 -22.67
CA GLY A 241 2.42 9.69 -24.11
C GLY A 241 1.48 10.85 -24.43
N HIS A 242 0.38 10.98 -23.71
CA HIS A 242 -0.53 12.12 -23.81
C HIS A 242 0.19 13.45 -23.53
N ALA A 243 0.94 13.53 -22.44
CA ALA A 243 1.68 14.74 -22.07
C ALA A 243 2.77 15.10 -23.08
N LEU A 244 3.50 14.09 -23.61
CA LEU A 244 4.53 14.30 -24.62
C LEU A 244 3.95 14.67 -25.98
N GLY A 245 2.80 14.11 -26.34
CA GLY A 245 2.11 14.43 -27.60
C GLY A 245 1.62 15.87 -27.69
N ALA A 246 1.50 16.57 -26.57
CA ALA A 246 1.16 17.99 -26.51
C ALA A 246 2.35 18.93 -26.78
N GLY A 247 3.58 18.41 -26.84
CA GLY A 247 4.83 19.15 -27.04
C GLY A 247 5.59 18.75 -28.30
N ASP A 248 6.76 19.38 -28.52
CA ASP A 248 7.65 19.11 -29.65
C ASP A 248 8.83 18.19 -29.31
N VAL A 249 8.73 17.44 -28.19
CA VAL A 249 9.81 16.56 -27.74
C VAL A 249 9.76 15.24 -28.50
N ASP A 250 10.93 14.68 -28.89
CA ASP A 250 11.02 13.37 -29.51
C ASP A 250 10.78 12.26 -28.48
N TYR A 251 9.95 11.27 -28.83
CA TYR A 251 9.68 10.14 -27.95
C TYR A 251 9.30 8.88 -28.73
N THR A 252 9.64 7.73 -28.15
CA THR A 252 9.31 6.41 -28.70
C THR A 252 8.82 5.50 -27.58
N LEU A 253 7.76 4.75 -27.84
CA LEU A 253 7.26 3.68 -26.95
C LEU A 253 7.65 2.31 -27.51
N HIS A 254 8.36 1.52 -26.73
CA HIS A 254 8.52 0.09 -26.93
C HIS A 254 7.52 -0.64 -26.02
N TYR A 255 6.51 -1.29 -26.63
CA TYR A 255 5.50 -2.00 -25.86
C TYR A 255 5.69 -3.51 -25.99
N CYS A 256 6.04 -4.15 -24.86
CA CYS A 256 6.31 -5.58 -24.74
C CYS A 256 5.08 -6.30 -24.18
N ALA A 257 4.60 -7.32 -24.90
CA ALA A 257 3.51 -8.20 -24.46
C ALA A 257 3.74 -9.61 -25.01
N LYS A 258 3.02 -10.60 -24.50
CA LYS A 258 3.12 -11.98 -25.02
C LYS A 258 2.57 -12.08 -26.45
N SER A 259 1.44 -11.41 -26.69
CA SER A 259 0.79 -11.36 -27.99
C SER A 259 0.04 -10.04 -28.16
N ALA A 260 -0.54 -9.80 -29.32
CA ALA A 260 -1.39 -8.66 -29.56
C ALA A 260 -2.66 -8.65 -28.68
N ASP A 261 -3.18 -9.82 -28.31
CA ASP A 261 -4.35 -9.97 -27.46
C ASP A 261 -4.03 -9.74 -25.97
N ASP A 262 -2.74 -9.85 -25.59
CA ASP A 262 -2.24 -9.55 -24.25
C ASP A 262 -1.80 -8.08 -24.08
N ALA A 263 -1.81 -7.30 -25.16
CA ALA A 263 -1.46 -5.87 -25.13
C ALA A 263 -2.68 -5.04 -24.71
N ALA A 264 -2.81 -4.73 -23.42
CA ALA A 264 -3.88 -3.88 -22.91
C ALA A 264 -3.77 -2.45 -23.43
N PHE A 265 -4.90 -1.73 -23.49
CA PHE A 265 -4.98 -0.34 -24.00
C PHE A 265 -4.44 -0.16 -25.42
N ARG A 266 -4.53 -1.19 -26.25
CA ARG A 266 -3.92 -1.19 -27.58
C ARG A 266 -4.44 -0.08 -28.49
N ASP A 267 -5.73 0.16 -28.47
CA ASP A 267 -6.35 1.24 -29.28
C ASP A 267 -5.92 2.61 -28.77
N ASP A 268 -5.96 2.83 -27.43
CA ASP A 268 -5.47 4.07 -26.81
C ASP A 268 -3.99 4.31 -27.12
N VAL A 269 -3.16 3.27 -27.06
CA VAL A 269 -1.73 3.36 -27.40
C VAL A 269 -1.53 3.72 -28.87
N THR A 270 -2.30 3.12 -29.77
CA THR A 270 -2.23 3.43 -31.21
C THR A 270 -2.65 4.86 -31.49
N ASP A 271 -3.70 5.34 -30.83
CA ASP A 271 -4.20 6.70 -30.99
C ASP A 271 -3.20 7.75 -30.46
N VAL A 272 -2.55 7.47 -29.31
CA VAL A 272 -1.63 8.39 -28.65
C VAL A 272 -0.24 8.42 -29.29
N PHE A 273 0.29 7.25 -29.63
CA PHE A 273 1.67 7.13 -30.09
C PHE A 273 1.79 7.07 -31.63
N GLY A 274 0.77 6.60 -32.34
CA GLY A 274 0.82 6.46 -33.79
C GLY A 274 2.04 5.65 -34.24
N ASP A 275 2.83 6.22 -35.16
CA ASP A 275 4.06 5.59 -35.68
C ASP A 275 5.23 5.57 -34.66
N ARG A 276 5.07 6.19 -33.48
CA ARG A 276 6.09 6.20 -32.41
C ARG A 276 6.02 4.96 -31.50
N VAL A 277 5.06 4.04 -31.71
CA VAL A 277 5.01 2.79 -30.96
C VAL A 277 5.71 1.66 -31.74
N VAL A 278 6.60 0.95 -31.04
CA VAL A 278 7.24 -0.28 -31.53
C VAL A 278 6.71 -1.44 -30.68
N TRP A 279 5.96 -2.31 -31.30
CA TRP A 279 5.37 -3.49 -30.66
C TRP A 279 6.37 -4.64 -30.61
N HIS A 280 6.52 -5.27 -29.43
CA HIS A 280 7.36 -6.43 -29.20
C HIS A 280 6.51 -7.58 -28.64
N PHE A 281 6.28 -8.61 -29.45
CA PHE A 281 5.52 -9.79 -29.03
C PHE A 281 6.48 -10.99 -28.91
N ASP A 282 6.58 -11.54 -27.68
CA ASP A 282 7.57 -12.58 -27.35
C ASP A 282 6.99 -13.99 -27.29
N GLY A 283 5.68 -14.17 -27.50
CA GLY A 283 5.01 -15.46 -27.40
C GLY A 283 5.12 -16.12 -26.01
N GLY A 284 5.56 -15.35 -24.99
CA GLY A 284 5.85 -15.85 -23.66
C GLY A 284 7.31 -16.28 -23.46
N ASN A 285 8.17 -16.08 -24.47
CA ASN A 285 9.62 -16.29 -24.38
C ASN A 285 10.35 -14.93 -24.44
N PRO A 286 10.81 -14.36 -23.31
CA PRO A 286 11.46 -13.05 -23.30
C PRO A 286 12.69 -12.91 -24.21
N ALA A 287 13.33 -14.02 -24.61
CA ALA A 287 14.47 -14.01 -25.52
C ALA A 287 14.08 -13.68 -26.97
N GLU A 288 12.80 -13.79 -27.31
CA GLU A 288 12.26 -13.46 -28.65
C GLU A 288 11.59 -12.08 -28.68
N GLY A 289 11.59 -11.37 -27.55
CA GLY A 289 10.98 -10.06 -27.38
C GLY A 289 11.90 -8.90 -27.81
N ILE A 290 11.85 -7.83 -27.02
CA ILE A 290 12.66 -6.63 -27.26
C ILE A 290 14.17 -6.90 -27.15
N ASP A 291 14.95 -6.47 -28.13
CA ASP A 291 16.41 -6.39 -28.02
C ASP A 291 16.83 -5.15 -27.23
N LEU A 292 16.83 -5.27 -25.90
CA LEU A 292 17.19 -4.17 -24.99
C LEU A 292 18.62 -3.66 -25.24
N LYS A 293 19.53 -4.52 -25.70
CA LYS A 293 20.89 -4.09 -26.00
C LYS A 293 20.87 -3.07 -27.15
N SER A 294 20.21 -3.40 -28.25
CA SER A 294 20.13 -2.52 -29.42
C SER A 294 19.40 -1.21 -29.11
N VAL A 295 18.30 -1.30 -28.32
CA VAL A 295 17.47 -0.11 -27.96
C VAL A 295 18.22 0.85 -27.04
N LEU A 296 19.05 0.33 -26.11
CA LEU A 296 19.65 1.12 -25.02
C LEU A 296 21.15 1.40 -25.21
N GLU A 297 21.80 0.89 -26.26
CA GLU A 297 23.25 0.96 -26.43
C GLU A 297 23.78 2.39 -26.60
N ASN A 298 23.05 3.25 -27.29
CA ASN A 298 23.53 4.57 -27.70
C ASN A 298 22.51 5.68 -27.34
N PRO A 299 22.42 6.09 -26.06
CA PRO A 299 21.54 7.21 -25.69
C PRO A 299 22.04 8.50 -26.33
N VAL A 300 21.11 9.36 -26.75
CA VAL A 300 21.44 10.70 -27.17
C VAL A 300 21.63 11.63 -25.94
N GLU A 301 22.23 12.80 -26.15
CA GLU A 301 22.38 13.79 -25.07
C GLU A 301 20.99 14.23 -24.56
N ASP A 302 20.81 14.33 -23.26
CA ASP A 302 19.56 14.64 -22.57
C ASP A 302 18.37 13.70 -22.89
N GLU A 303 18.67 12.44 -23.20
CA GLU A 303 17.67 11.38 -23.32
C GLU A 303 17.30 10.80 -21.95
N HIS A 304 15.98 10.64 -21.70
CA HIS A 304 15.45 10.02 -20.51
C HIS A 304 14.73 8.71 -20.86
N LEU A 305 15.06 7.65 -20.11
CA LEU A 305 14.49 6.32 -20.22
C LEU A 305 13.46 6.07 -19.11
N TYR A 306 12.26 5.67 -19.48
CA TYR A 306 11.17 5.30 -18.56
C TYR A 306 10.77 3.86 -18.77
N ILE A 307 10.78 3.08 -17.69
CA ILE A 307 10.51 1.65 -17.77
C ILE A 307 9.46 1.28 -16.74
N CYS A 308 8.39 0.63 -17.17
CA CYS A 308 7.39 0.07 -16.27
C CYS A 308 6.93 -1.31 -16.80
N GLY A 309 6.90 -2.33 -15.92
CA GLY A 309 6.53 -3.68 -16.32
C GLY A 309 7.00 -4.76 -15.35
N PRO A 310 7.04 -6.02 -15.79
CA PRO A 310 7.50 -7.14 -14.98
C PRO A 310 8.96 -6.98 -14.51
N SER A 311 9.24 -7.48 -13.33
CA SER A 311 10.56 -7.36 -12.68
C SER A 311 11.74 -7.85 -13.54
N GLY A 312 11.52 -8.89 -14.33
CA GLY A 312 12.53 -9.40 -15.28
C GLY A 312 12.90 -8.39 -16.36
N LEU A 313 11.90 -7.71 -16.94
CA LEU A 313 12.11 -6.65 -17.94
C LEU A 313 12.85 -5.46 -17.33
N LEU A 314 12.40 -4.99 -16.15
CA LEU A 314 13.04 -3.87 -15.45
C LEU A 314 14.49 -4.18 -15.12
N LYS A 315 14.77 -5.38 -14.60
CA LYS A 315 16.14 -5.80 -14.29
C LYS A 315 17.02 -5.81 -15.54
N ALA A 316 16.55 -6.44 -16.62
CA ALA A 316 17.30 -6.51 -17.87
C ALA A 316 17.55 -5.12 -18.46
N ALA A 317 16.54 -4.26 -18.51
CA ALA A 317 16.69 -2.90 -19.02
C ALA A 317 17.67 -2.06 -18.18
N ARG A 318 17.60 -2.14 -16.84
CA ARG A 318 18.56 -1.47 -15.95
C ARG A 318 19.99 -1.98 -16.14
N ASP A 319 20.16 -3.29 -16.34
CA ASP A 319 21.48 -3.87 -16.59
C ASP A 319 22.08 -3.36 -17.91
N HIS A 320 21.27 -3.20 -18.95
CA HIS A 320 21.71 -2.63 -20.25
C HIS A 320 21.89 -1.11 -20.21
N ALA A 321 21.16 -0.40 -19.34
CA ALA A 321 21.23 1.07 -19.21
C ALA A 321 22.28 1.57 -18.20
N ARG A 322 23.20 0.73 -17.68
CA ARG A 322 24.18 1.14 -16.65
C ARG A 322 25.12 2.25 -17.08
N HIS A 323 25.32 2.41 -18.37
CA HIS A 323 26.18 3.45 -18.96
C HIS A 323 25.44 4.77 -19.22
N TRP A 324 24.13 4.81 -19.00
CA TRP A 324 23.33 6.02 -19.15
C TRP A 324 23.69 7.06 -18.09
N PRO A 325 23.50 8.36 -18.38
CA PRO A 325 23.75 9.42 -17.41
C PRO A 325 22.98 9.21 -16.10
N GLN A 326 23.58 9.62 -14.99
CA GLN A 326 22.92 9.53 -13.70
C GLN A 326 21.65 10.40 -13.66
N GLY A 327 20.52 9.82 -13.25
CA GLY A 327 19.25 10.52 -13.17
C GLY A 327 18.42 10.47 -14.45
N SER A 328 18.93 9.89 -15.56
CA SER A 328 18.18 9.75 -16.81
C SER A 328 17.40 8.45 -16.96
N VAL A 329 17.58 7.50 -16.05
CA VAL A 329 16.87 6.21 -16.05
C VAL A 329 15.86 6.16 -14.93
N HIS A 330 14.58 6.08 -15.30
CA HIS A 330 13.43 6.06 -14.41
C HIS A 330 12.69 4.74 -14.54
N PHE A 331 12.21 4.20 -13.42
CA PHE A 331 11.43 2.96 -13.44
C PHE A 331 10.38 2.94 -12.34
N GLU A 332 9.27 2.29 -12.63
CA GLU A 332 8.19 2.03 -11.68
C GLU A 332 7.93 0.53 -11.59
N LEU A 333 7.84 0.02 -10.36
CA LEU A 333 7.54 -1.37 -10.06
C LEU A 333 6.12 -1.51 -9.53
N PHE A 334 5.34 -2.47 -10.05
CA PHE A 334 3.99 -2.76 -9.56
C PHE A 334 3.95 -3.93 -8.58
N ALA A 335 4.98 -4.77 -8.57
CA ALA A 335 5.13 -5.86 -7.63
C ALA A 335 6.61 -6.05 -7.26
N PRO A 336 6.93 -6.48 -6.04
CA PRO A 336 8.30 -6.80 -5.68
C PRO A 336 8.79 -7.99 -6.52
N THR A 337 10.08 -7.98 -6.86
CA THR A 337 10.70 -9.16 -7.43
C THR A 337 10.61 -10.30 -6.42
N ALA A 338 10.14 -11.46 -6.86
CA ALA A 338 10.09 -12.66 -6.05
C ALA A 338 11.54 -13.11 -5.71
N ARG A 339 12.18 -12.42 -4.78
CA ARG A 339 13.38 -12.93 -4.11
C ARG A 339 12.92 -13.88 -3.03
N ALA A 340 12.93 -15.16 -3.32
CA ALA A 340 12.99 -16.23 -2.33
C ALA A 340 14.35 -16.20 -1.60
N GLN A 341 14.73 -15.05 -1.05
CA GLN A 341 15.83 -14.97 -0.12
C GLN A 341 15.18 -15.09 1.25
N GLU A 342 15.35 -16.24 1.90
CA GLU A 342 14.99 -16.43 3.31
C GLU A 342 15.89 -15.50 4.14
N TRP A 343 15.39 -14.28 4.38
CA TRP A 343 16.05 -13.33 5.24
C TRP A 343 15.92 -13.83 6.68
N GLN A 344 17.04 -14.12 7.33
CA GLN A 344 17.04 -14.34 8.78
C GLN A 344 16.93 -12.96 9.45
N ASN A 345 15.75 -12.68 10.00
CA ASN A 345 15.53 -11.44 10.73
C ASN A 345 16.01 -11.58 12.16
N GLU A 346 16.82 -10.63 12.61
CA GLU A 346 17.19 -10.46 14.04
C GLU A 346 16.61 -9.13 14.52
N ALA A 347 16.30 -9.00 15.81
CA ALA A 347 15.89 -7.73 16.39
C ALA A 347 17.08 -6.75 16.38
N PHE A 348 16.79 -5.46 16.20
CA PHE A 348 17.81 -4.40 16.22
C PHE A 348 17.19 -3.09 16.72
N ASP A 349 18.03 -2.15 17.12
CA ASP A 349 17.56 -0.86 17.61
C ASP A 349 17.62 0.22 16.53
N ILE A 350 16.67 1.16 16.62
CA ILE A 350 16.64 2.39 15.83
C ILE A 350 16.60 3.59 16.78
N SER A 351 17.36 4.64 16.46
CA SER A 351 17.32 5.92 17.14
C SER A 351 16.64 6.95 16.23
N LEU A 352 15.57 7.55 16.69
CA LEU A 352 14.81 8.58 15.95
C LEU A 352 15.30 9.96 16.39
N SER A 353 16.03 10.65 15.52
CA SER A 353 16.76 11.87 15.86
C SER A 353 15.85 13.04 16.25
N ARG A 354 14.76 13.24 15.50
CA ARG A 354 13.80 14.33 15.75
C ARG A 354 12.92 14.07 16.97
N HIS A 355 12.55 12.81 17.18
CA HIS A 355 11.68 12.41 18.30
C HIS A 355 12.44 12.05 19.57
N LYS A 356 13.79 11.99 19.52
CA LYS A 356 14.66 11.62 20.66
C LYS A 356 14.23 10.31 21.33
N LYS A 357 13.80 9.34 20.53
CA LYS A 357 13.36 8.01 20.97
C LYS A 357 14.29 6.93 20.44
N ILE A 358 14.51 5.91 21.24
CA ILE A 358 15.13 4.65 20.82
C ILE A 358 14.03 3.58 20.85
N LEU A 359 13.90 2.85 19.75
CA LEU A 359 12.90 1.79 19.59
C LEU A 359 13.61 0.51 19.14
N THR A 360 13.16 -0.63 19.63
CA THR A 360 13.60 -1.94 19.16
C THR A 360 12.68 -2.43 18.05
N VAL A 361 13.24 -2.81 16.92
CA VAL A 361 12.54 -3.43 15.78
C VAL A 361 12.65 -4.94 15.92
N PRO A 362 11.60 -5.66 16.32
CA PRO A 362 11.63 -7.10 16.47
C PRO A 362 11.77 -7.81 15.11
N ALA A 363 12.04 -9.11 15.13
CA ALA A 363 12.30 -9.88 13.92
C ALA A 363 11.08 -9.95 12.96
N ASP A 364 9.88 -9.87 13.49
CA ASP A 364 8.59 -10.00 12.79
C ASP A 364 7.97 -8.68 12.35
N LYS A 365 8.58 -7.52 12.71
CA LYS A 365 8.09 -6.19 12.30
C LYS A 365 9.08 -5.45 11.43
N THR A 366 8.57 -4.56 10.59
CA THR A 366 9.37 -3.59 9.83
C THR A 366 9.66 -2.35 10.68
N ILE A 367 10.65 -1.55 10.29
CA ILE A 367 10.92 -0.24 10.90
C ILE A 367 9.65 0.63 10.81
N LEU A 368 9.00 0.65 9.65
CA LEU A 368 7.77 1.41 9.41
C LEU A 368 6.66 1.05 10.42
N GLN A 369 6.44 -0.25 10.66
CA GLN A 369 5.45 -0.70 11.63
C GLN A 369 5.79 -0.24 13.05
N VAL A 370 7.05 -0.40 13.48
CA VAL A 370 7.50 0.00 14.83
C VAL A 370 7.42 1.51 15.04
N VAL A 371 7.78 2.30 14.02
CA VAL A 371 7.70 3.77 14.08
C VAL A 371 6.23 4.22 14.19
N ARG A 372 5.33 3.60 13.44
CA ARG A 372 3.89 3.83 13.52
C ARG A 372 3.31 3.41 14.87
N ASP A 373 3.71 2.25 15.38
CA ASP A 373 3.31 1.77 16.71
C ASP A 373 3.72 2.75 17.81
N ALA A 374 4.83 3.47 17.62
CA ALA A 374 5.30 4.52 18.51
C ALA A 374 4.55 5.86 18.34
N GLY A 375 3.52 5.91 17.48
CA GLY A 375 2.69 7.09 17.24
C GLY A 375 3.34 8.14 16.33
N ILE A 376 4.37 7.76 15.57
CA ILE A 376 5.07 8.66 14.65
C ILE A 376 4.52 8.46 13.25
N ASP A 377 4.05 9.55 12.67
CA ASP A 377 3.49 9.55 11.32
C ASP A 377 4.61 9.53 10.28
N VAL A 378 4.57 8.54 9.37
CA VAL A 378 5.52 8.38 8.28
C VAL A 378 4.77 8.02 7.02
N GLU A 379 5.07 8.74 5.95
CA GLU A 379 4.49 8.46 4.65
C GLU A 379 4.88 7.04 4.16
N SER A 380 3.91 6.31 3.67
CA SER A 380 4.12 5.04 2.97
C SER A 380 3.01 4.77 1.97
N SER A 381 3.27 3.94 0.98
CA SER A 381 2.30 3.53 -0.01
C SER A 381 2.29 2.01 -0.17
N CYS A 382 3.19 1.45 -0.98
CA CYS A 382 3.22 0.02 -1.30
C CYS A 382 3.56 -0.88 -0.12
N GLU A 383 4.35 -0.40 0.84
CA GLU A 383 4.92 -1.15 1.98
C GLU A 383 5.75 -2.40 1.57
N GLN A 384 6.23 -2.40 0.33
CA GLN A 384 6.95 -3.51 -0.31
C GLN A 384 8.34 -3.12 -0.83
N GLY A 385 8.80 -1.87 -0.57
CA GLY A 385 10.12 -1.39 -1.00
C GLY A 385 10.22 -1.04 -2.49
N ILE A 386 9.11 -0.74 -3.15
CA ILE A 386 9.04 -0.52 -4.60
C ILE A 386 8.52 0.86 -5.04
N CYS A 387 8.00 1.69 -4.12
CA CYS A 387 7.35 2.95 -4.49
C CYS A 387 8.08 4.23 -4.01
N ASN A 388 9.19 4.09 -3.31
CA ASN A 388 10.00 5.19 -2.77
C ASN A 388 9.31 6.10 -1.73
N THR A 389 8.04 5.89 -1.39
CA THR A 389 7.28 6.79 -0.51
C THR A 389 7.77 6.78 0.94
N CYS A 390 8.25 5.63 1.46
CA CYS A 390 8.76 5.51 2.82
C CYS A 390 10.26 5.81 2.94
N ARG A 391 10.84 6.50 1.95
CA ARG A 391 12.25 6.90 1.94
C ARG A 391 12.56 7.79 3.13
N THR A 392 13.51 7.37 3.94
CA THR A 392 13.93 8.07 5.16
C THR A 392 15.44 8.32 5.13
N CYS A 393 15.89 9.49 5.59
CA CYS A 393 17.31 9.77 5.72
C CYS A 393 17.92 8.89 6.81
N LEU A 394 19.03 8.23 6.49
CA LEU A 394 19.86 7.46 7.40
C LEU A 394 21.02 8.34 7.85
N LEU A 395 21.00 8.75 9.12
CA LEU A 395 22.00 9.63 9.70
C LEU A 395 23.20 8.87 10.31
N GLY A 396 23.05 7.56 10.55
CA GLY A 396 24.08 6.70 11.07
C GLY A 396 23.68 5.24 11.15
N GLY A 397 24.65 4.36 11.35
CA GLY A 397 24.49 2.92 11.28
C GLY A 397 24.58 2.40 9.83
N LYS A 398 24.51 1.09 9.66
CA LYS A 398 24.54 0.44 8.34
C LYS A 398 23.26 -0.30 8.08
N ALA A 399 22.55 0.10 7.01
CA ALA A 399 21.35 -0.55 6.56
C ALA A 399 21.65 -1.80 5.71
N GLU A 400 20.85 -2.85 5.91
CA GLU A 400 20.68 -3.96 4.99
C GLU A 400 19.54 -3.59 4.05
N HIS A 401 19.90 -3.08 2.87
CA HIS A 401 18.90 -2.65 1.88
C HIS A 401 18.20 -3.85 1.24
N ARG A 402 16.88 -3.90 1.37
CA ARG A 402 16.01 -4.96 0.83
C ARG A 402 15.03 -4.42 -0.20
N ASP A 403 15.08 -3.12 -0.44
CA ASP A 403 14.28 -2.43 -1.44
C ASP A 403 14.84 -2.61 -2.85
N GLU A 404 13.99 -2.32 -3.85
CA GLU A 404 14.31 -2.41 -5.27
C GLU A 404 14.38 -1.04 -5.96
N VAL A 405 14.13 0.05 -5.21
CA VAL A 405 14.07 1.40 -5.76
C VAL A 405 15.36 2.19 -5.63
N LEU A 406 16.14 1.95 -4.58
CA LEU A 406 17.42 2.64 -4.42
C LEU A 406 18.45 2.09 -5.42
N THR A 407 19.20 3.01 -6.03
CA THR A 407 20.34 2.67 -6.88
C THR A 407 21.46 2.04 -6.05
N ASP A 408 22.37 1.32 -6.72
CA ASP A 408 23.55 0.74 -6.05
C ASP A 408 24.43 1.81 -5.40
N ALA A 409 24.51 3.01 -5.99
CA ALA A 409 25.23 4.15 -5.42
C ALA A 409 24.57 4.67 -4.13
N GLU A 410 23.24 4.78 -4.10
CA GLU A 410 22.48 5.20 -2.90
C GLU A 410 22.61 4.14 -1.79
N LYS A 411 22.50 2.85 -2.14
CA LYS A 411 22.70 1.73 -1.21
C LYS A 411 24.13 1.73 -0.62
N ALA A 412 25.14 1.96 -1.46
CA ALA A 412 26.52 2.05 -1.02
C ALA A 412 26.79 3.31 -0.17
N GLY A 413 26.11 4.41 -0.48
CA GLY A 413 26.23 5.68 0.24
C GLY A 413 25.67 5.66 1.66
N GLN A 414 24.80 4.71 2.01
CA GLN A 414 24.22 4.54 3.36
C GLN A 414 23.64 5.84 3.94
N SER A 415 23.04 6.69 3.10
CA SER A 415 22.47 7.98 3.53
C SER A 415 20.94 7.96 3.53
N VAL A 416 20.33 6.93 2.97
CA VAL A 416 18.88 6.76 2.87
C VAL A 416 18.51 5.30 3.05
N ILE A 417 17.26 5.05 3.48
CA ILE A 417 16.74 3.71 3.71
C ILE A 417 15.22 3.66 3.38
N MET A 418 14.76 2.54 2.83
CA MET A 418 13.32 2.23 2.71
C MET A 418 12.85 1.50 3.97
N ILE A 419 12.23 2.22 4.90
CA ILE A 419 11.89 1.70 6.23
C ILE A 419 10.76 0.64 6.24
N CYS A 420 10.06 0.45 5.12
CA CYS A 420 9.03 -0.58 5.01
C CYS A 420 9.58 -2.00 4.77
N THR A 421 10.85 -2.15 4.33
CA THR A 421 11.43 -3.46 4.00
C THR A 421 12.85 -3.65 4.52
N SER A 422 13.68 -2.59 4.45
CA SER A 422 15.09 -2.64 4.83
C SER A 422 15.27 -2.74 6.35
N ARG A 423 16.39 -3.27 6.79
CA ARG A 423 16.73 -3.50 8.21
C ARG A 423 18.14 -3.01 8.52
N ALA A 424 18.55 -3.13 9.78
CA ALA A 424 19.96 -2.93 10.13
C ALA A 424 20.80 -4.14 9.72
N GLN A 425 22.06 -3.90 9.35
CA GLN A 425 23.03 -4.98 9.31
C GLN A 425 23.26 -5.54 10.72
N LYS A 426 23.70 -6.78 10.79
CA LYS A 426 23.86 -7.49 12.08
C LYS A 426 24.73 -6.69 13.06
N GLY A 427 24.17 -6.43 14.24
CA GLY A 427 24.83 -5.71 15.32
C GLY A 427 24.84 -4.17 15.17
N GLU A 428 24.22 -3.63 14.14
CA GLU A 428 24.13 -2.19 13.91
C GLU A 428 22.85 -1.61 14.55
N THR A 429 22.94 -0.36 15.00
CA THR A 429 21.81 0.50 15.36
C THR A 429 21.66 1.56 14.30
N LEU A 430 20.45 1.75 13.75
CA LEU A 430 20.23 2.79 12.74
C LEU A 430 19.81 4.10 13.39
N ILE A 431 20.36 5.20 12.92
CA ILE A 431 19.95 6.56 13.32
C ILE A 431 19.15 7.15 12.15
N LEU A 432 17.87 7.39 12.38
CA LEU A 432 16.93 7.85 11.36
C LEU A 432 16.53 9.30 11.61
N ASP A 433 16.35 10.06 10.53
CA ASP A 433 15.87 11.45 10.58
C ASP A 433 14.32 11.48 10.73
N LEU A 434 13.85 10.91 11.84
CA LEU A 434 12.46 10.84 12.24
C LEU A 434 12.23 11.40 13.65
#